data_d780e45da18f575aa76bbc28f439afa3
#
_entry.id   d780e45da18f575aa76bbc28f439afa3
#
_cell.length_a   1.000
_cell.length_b   1.000
_cell.length_c   1.000
_cell.angle_alpha   90.00
_cell.angle_beta   90.00
_cell.angle_gamma   90.00
#
_symmetry.space_group_name_H-M   'P 1'
#
loop_
_entity.id
_entity.type
_entity.pdbx_description
1 polymer ?
#
loop_
_entity_poly.entity_id
_entity_poly.type
_entity_poly.pdbx_seq_one_letter_code
_entity_poly.pdbx_strand_id
1 'polypeptide(L)'
;MSVYEELVGQSAAIEEIQRAAAAARSLNETAAAAMTHAWLFTGPPGSGRSLAAKVLAAALECTRDIPGCGECAECKAVMGNNHPDITWVSTDLVMIKAEEVRQYVAQSYVAPTSGSYRIFI
;
A
#
# COMPACT_ATOMS: atom_id res chain seq x y z
N MET A 1 11.97 11.77 -7.47
CA MET A 1 12.27 11.19 -6.15
C MET A 1 11.35 10.02 -5.91
N SER A 2 11.92 8.88 -5.53
CA SER A 2 11.09 7.71 -5.26
C SER A 2 10.36 7.82 -3.93
N VAL A 3 9.26 7.09 -3.80
CA VAL A 3 8.49 7.08 -2.55
C VAL A 3 9.27 6.47 -1.39
N TYR A 4 10.27 5.64 -1.68
CA TYR A 4 11.09 4.98 -0.66
C TYR A 4 11.98 5.93 0.13
N GLU A 5 12.27 7.10 -0.40
CA GLU A 5 13.08 8.11 0.27
C GLU A 5 12.42 8.65 1.54
N GLU A 6 11.11 8.51 1.63
CA GLU A 6 10.35 8.88 2.83
C GLU A 6 10.62 7.94 4.03
N LEU A 7 11.11 6.72 3.77
CA LEU A 7 11.36 5.71 4.80
C LEU A 7 12.84 5.75 5.25
N VAL A 8 13.18 6.76 6.03
CA VAL A 8 14.54 6.94 6.52
C VAL A 8 14.90 5.87 7.56
N GLY A 9 16.02 5.17 7.35
CA GLY A 9 16.52 4.19 8.29
C GLY A 9 15.78 2.84 8.30
N GLN A 10 14.92 2.58 7.32
CA GLN A 10 14.11 1.36 7.26
C GLN A 10 14.47 0.49 6.04
N SER A 11 15.75 0.21 5.88
CA SER A 11 16.24 -0.51 4.69
C SER A 11 15.62 -1.89 4.50
N ALA A 12 15.44 -2.66 5.59
CA ALA A 12 14.83 -3.99 5.51
C ALA A 12 13.37 -3.92 5.05
N ALA A 13 12.61 -2.96 5.57
CA ALA A 13 11.22 -2.76 5.18
C ALA A 13 11.14 -2.31 3.71
N ILE A 14 12.03 -1.44 3.28
CA ILE A 14 12.11 -0.98 1.88
C ILE A 14 12.36 -2.16 0.95
N GLU A 15 13.30 -3.05 1.27
CA GLU A 15 13.59 -4.23 0.45
C GLU A 15 12.37 -5.15 0.34
N GLU A 16 11.66 -5.38 1.43
CA GLU A 16 10.45 -6.18 1.44
C GLU A 16 9.36 -5.57 0.55
N ILE A 17 9.13 -4.28 0.68
CA ILE A 17 8.14 -3.56 -0.13
C ILE A 17 8.51 -3.61 -1.61
N GLN A 18 9.78 -3.38 -1.95
CA GLN A 18 10.25 -3.43 -3.33
C GLN A 18 10.07 -4.82 -3.92
N ARG A 19 10.36 -5.86 -3.15
CA ARG A 19 10.17 -7.24 -3.58
C ARG A 19 8.71 -7.55 -3.85
N ALA A 20 7.82 -7.13 -2.95
CA ALA A 20 6.38 -7.32 -3.10
C ALA A 20 5.83 -6.59 -4.32
N ALA A 21 6.23 -5.35 -4.53
CA ALA A 21 5.77 -4.55 -5.67
C ALA A 21 6.25 -5.14 -7.01
N ALA A 22 7.48 -5.64 -7.06
CA ALA A 22 8.01 -6.31 -8.24
C ALA A 22 7.26 -7.62 -8.51
N ALA A 23 6.98 -8.38 -7.44
CA ALA A 23 6.23 -9.64 -7.55
C ALA A 23 4.81 -9.42 -8.07
N ALA A 24 4.16 -8.35 -7.66
CA ALA A 24 2.80 -8.02 -8.10
C ALA A 24 2.71 -7.79 -9.61
N ARG A 25 3.80 -7.40 -10.24
CA ARG A 25 3.89 -7.16 -11.69
C ARG A 25 4.42 -8.36 -12.46
N SER A 26 4.87 -9.40 -11.77
CA SER A 26 5.48 -10.56 -12.40
C SER A 26 4.41 -11.47 -13.01
N LEU A 27 4.72 -12.00 -14.20
CA LEU A 27 3.93 -13.05 -14.84
C LEU A 27 4.36 -14.45 -14.38
N ASN A 28 5.42 -14.53 -13.57
CA ASN A 28 5.93 -15.77 -13.01
C ASN A 28 5.23 -16.07 -11.69
N GLU A 29 4.53 -17.19 -11.60
CA GLU A 29 3.79 -17.58 -10.41
C GLU A 29 4.68 -17.71 -9.16
N THR A 30 5.91 -18.20 -9.32
CA THR A 30 6.85 -18.32 -8.21
C THR A 30 7.25 -16.96 -7.64
N ALA A 31 7.54 -16.00 -8.52
CA ALA A 31 7.86 -14.63 -8.11
C ALA A 31 6.64 -13.93 -7.55
N ALA A 32 5.47 -14.11 -8.16
CA ALA A 32 4.21 -13.50 -7.71
C ALA A 32 3.81 -13.97 -6.30
N ALA A 33 4.26 -15.14 -5.86
CA ALA A 33 3.99 -15.64 -4.51
C ALA A 33 4.60 -14.76 -3.41
N ALA A 34 5.56 -13.89 -3.73
CA ALA A 34 6.11 -12.92 -2.76
C ALA A 34 5.13 -11.79 -2.45
N MET A 35 4.11 -11.57 -3.30
CA MET A 35 3.06 -10.58 -3.04
C MET A 35 1.87 -11.27 -2.38
N THR A 36 1.54 -10.83 -1.16
CA THR A 36 0.37 -11.31 -0.43
C THR A 36 -0.71 -10.24 -0.43
N HIS A 37 -1.96 -10.66 -0.19
CA HIS A 37 -3.12 -9.74 -0.17
C HIS A 37 -3.25 -8.96 1.14
N ALA A 38 -2.53 -9.34 2.18
CA ALA A 38 -2.61 -8.71 3.50
C ALA A 38 -1.22 -8.53 4.10
N TRP A 39 -0.98 -7.34 4.67
CA TRP A 39 0.31 -6.96 5.24
C TRP A 39 0.12 -6.39 6.64
N LEU A 40 0.98 -6.77 7.55
CA LEU A 40 1.00 -6.23 8.90
C LEU A 40 2.34 -5.52 9.15
N PHE A 41 2.28 -4.21 9.36
CA PHE A 41 3.44 -3.41 9.70
C PHE A 41 3.50 -3.23 11.22
N THR A 42 4.57 -3.68 11.83
CA THR A 42 4.76 -3.62 13.28
C THR A 42 5.96 -2.76 13.64
N GLY A 43 5.94 -2.20 14.83
CA GLY A 43 7.02 -1.37 15.34
C GLY A 43 6.53 -0.43 16.45
N PRO A 44 7.45 0.25 17.13
CA PRO A 44 7.08 1.22 18.16
C PRO A 44 6.43 2.45 17.55
N PRO A 45 5.69 3.25 18.35
CA PRO A 45 5.15 4.52 17.88
C PRO A 45 6.25 5.41 17.30
N GLY A 46 5.97 6.06 16.16
CA GLY A 46 6.93 6.93 15.49
C GLY A 46 7.94 6.21 14.61
N SER A 47 7.83 4.88 14.43
CA SER A 47 8.76 4.12 13.57
C SER A 47 8.43 4.20 12.07
N GLY A 48 7.32 4.84 11.70
CA GLY A 48 6.94 5.01 10.30
C GLY A 48 6.05 3.91 9.74
N ARG A 49 5.31 3.20 10.58
CA ARG A 49 4.41 2.11 10.15
C ARG A 49 3.37 2.56 9.12
N SER A 50 2.68 3.64 9.41
CA SER A 50 1.67 4.19 8.50
C SER A 50 2.28 4.68 7.19
N LEU A 51 3.47 5.27 7.28
CA LEU A 51 4.19 5.74 6.10
C LEU A 51 4.65 4.55 5.25
N ALA A 52 5.09 3.45 5.88
CA ALA A 52 5.48 2.24 5.17
C ALA A 52 4.29 1.64 4.40
N ALA A 53 3.11 1.61 5.02
CA ALA A 53 1.90 1.15 4.35
C ALA A 53 1.54 2.03 3.15
N LYS A 54 1.68 3.34 3.29
CA LYS A 54 1.46 4.29 2.20
C LYS A 54 2.45 4.07 1.06
N VAL A 55 3.73 3.87 1.38
CA VAL A 55 4.77 3.62 0.38
C VAL A 55 4.49 2.33 -0.40
N LEU A 56 4.07 1.26 0.29
CA LEU A 56 3.66 0.03 -0.38
C LEU A 56 2.48 0.28 -1.33
N ALA A 57 1.47 1.01 -0.86
CA ALA A 57 0.31 1.35 -1.69
C ALA A 57 0.73 2.14 -2.94
N ALA A 58 1.61 3.12 -2.79
CA ALA A 58 2.12 3.90 -3.92
C ALA A 58 2.88 3.02 -4.91
N ALA A 59 3.70 2.11 -4.41
CA ALA A 59 4.44 1.18 -5.25
C ALA A 59 3.51 0.25 -6.05
N LEU A 60 2.45 -0.23 -5.42
CA LEU A 60 1.47 -1.10 -6.08
C LEU A 60 0.66 -0.36 -7.15
N GLU A 61 0.30 0.87 -6.90
CA GLU A 61 -0.48 1.69 -7.84
C GLU A 61 0.37 2.37 -8.92
N CYS A 62 1.69 2.42 -8.73
CA CYS A 62 2.61 3.10 -9.67
C CYS A 62 2.52 2.51 -11.07
N THR A 63 2.47 3.39 -12.09
CA THR A 63 2.34 3.00 -13.49
C THR A 63 3.66 2.94 -14.24
N ARG A 64 4.77 3.29 -13.59
CA ARG A 64 6.11 3.30 -14.20
C ARG A 64 6.77 1.92 -14.14
N ASP A 65 7.81 1.74 -14.92
CA ASP A 65 8.55 0.47 -14.99
C ASP A 65 9.17 0.09 -13.65
N ILE A 66 9.67 1.08 -12.91
CA ILE A 66 10.20 0.88 -11.57
C ILE A 66 9.11 1.30 -10.57
N PRO A 67 8.55 0.34 -9.80
CA PRO A 67 7.48 0.65 -8.84
C PRO A 67 7.92 1.66 -7.78
N GLY A 68 7.05 2.62 -7.50
CA GLY A 68 7.34 3.62 -6.47
C GLY A 68 8.13 4.81 -6.97
N CYS A 69 7.97 5.20 -8.23
CA CYS A 69 8.74 6.31 -8.81
C CYS A 69 8.54 7.66 -8.09
N GLY A 70 7.39 7.87 -7.45
CA GLY A 70 7.06 9.12 -6.77
C GLY A 70 6.66 10.27 -7.69
N GLU A 71 6.67 10.06 -8.99
CA GLU A 71 6.47 11.12 -9.99
C GLU A 71 5.22 10.93 -10.86
N CYS A 72 4.74 9.68 -11.02
CA CYS A 72 3.52 9.45 -11.79
C CYS A 72 2.28 9.94 -11.03
N ALA A 73 1.17 10.09 -11.74
CA ALA A 73 -0.07 10.58 -11.14
C ALA A 73 -0.54 9.70 -9.98
N GLU A 74 -0.40 8.38 -10.11
CA GLU A 74 -0.81 7.44 -9.07
C GLU A 74 0.03 7.59 -7.80
N CYS A 75 1.36 7.64 -7.92
CA CYS A 75 2.24 7.85 -6.77
C CYS A 75 1.94 9.17 -6.07
N LYS A 76 1.77 10.24 -6.82
CA LYS A 76 1.44 11.57 -6.26
C LYS A 76 0.11 11.55 -5.52
N ALA A 77 -0.90 10.89 -6.08
CA ALA A 77 -2.21 10.78 -5.46
C ALA A 77 -2.15 10.00 -4.14
N VAL A 78 -1.44 8.87 -4.11
CA VAL A 78 -1.29 8.06 -2.90
C VAL A 78 -0.54 8.84 -1.82
N MET A 79 0.60 9.43 -2.17
CA MET A 79 1.41 10.19 -1.20
C MET A 79 0.69 11.45 -0.71
N GLY A 80 -0.20 12.01 -1.51
CA GLY A 80 -1.04 13.15 -1.14
C GLY A 80 -2.34 12.78 -0.42
N ASN A 81 -2.58 11.51 -0.13
CA ASN A 81 -3.78 10.99 0.55
C ASN A 81 -5.08 11.24 -0.23
N ASN A 82 -5.00 11.31 -1.55
CA ASN A 82 -6.19 11.60 -2.37
C ASN A 82 -6.43 10.60 -3.51
N HIS A 83 -5.83 9.41 -3.42
CA HIS A 83 -6.06 8.38 -4.41
C HIS A 83 -7.44 7.73 -4.20
N PRO A 84 -8.28 7.62 -5.26
CA PRO A 84 -9.66 7.14 -5.10
C PRO A 84 -9.78 5.66 -4.71
N ASP A 85 -8.76 4.85 -5.00
CA ASP A 85 -8.76 3.41 -4.71
C ASP A 85 -8.12 3.06 -3.37
N ILE A 86 -7.61 4.05 -2.64
CA ILE A 86 -7.04 3.87 -1.31
C ILE A 86 -8.04 4.35 -0.27
N THR A 87 -8.41 3.45 0.63
CA THR A 87 -9.30 3.78 1.75
C THR A 87 -8.51 3.73 3.05
N TRP A 88 -8.50 4.85 3.77
CA TRP A 88 -7.90 4.94 5.09
C TRP A 88 -8.92 4.51 6.13
N VAL A 89 -8.59 3.43 6.85
CA VAL A 89 -9.46 2.88 7.88
C VAL A 89 -9.05 3.47 9.22
N SER A 90 -9.98 4.14 9.89
CA SER A 90 -9.75 4.68 11.23
C SER A 90 -11.04 4.61 12.02
N THR A 91 -10.91 4.59 13.34
CA THR A 91 -12.06 4.61 14.25
C THR A 91 -11.75 5.52 15.42
N ASP A 92 -12.76 6.23 15.92
CA ASP A 92 -12.67 7.04 17.14
C ASP A 92 -12.76 6.17 18.40
N LEU A 93 -13.04 4.87 18.24
CA LEU A 93 -13.18 3.91 19.33
C LEU A 93 -11.84 3.24 19.62
N VAL A 94 -11.74 2.64 20.82
CA VAL A 94 -10.53 1.91 21.23
C VAL A 94 -10.32 0.67 20.35
N MET A 95 -11.40 0.09 19.83
CA MET A 95 -11.35 -1.11 18.99
C MET A 95 -12.17 -0.89 17.73
N ILE A 96 -11.71 -1.48 16.61
CA ILE A 96 -12.48 -1.50 15.37
C ILE A 96 -13.55 -2.59 15.51
N LYS A 97 -14.81 -2.19 15.37
CA LYS A 97 -15.94 -3.12 15.51
C LYS A 97 -16.17 -3.95 14.25
N ALA A 98 -16.78 -5.11 14.42
CA ALA A 98 -17.11 -6.00 13.30
C ALA A 98 -17.98 -5.33 12.23
N GLU A 99 -18.87 -4.43 12.62
CA GLU A 99 -19.74 -3.69 11.68
C GLU A 99 -18.91 -2.78 10.76
N GLU A 100 -17.90 -2.11 11.31
CA GLU A 100 -16.99 -1.27 10.52
C GLU A 100 -16.22 -2.12 9.51
N VAL A 101 -15.73 -3.28 9.94
CA VAL A 101 -15.00 -4.22 9.06
C VAL A 101 -15.89 -4.74 7.94
N ARG A 102 -17.15 -5.05 8.23
CA ARG A 102 -18.10 -5.54 7.21
C ARG A 102 -18.31 -4.54 6.09
N GLN A 103 -18.35 -3.25 6.40
CA GLN A 103 -18.46 -2.20 5.38
C GLN A 103 -17.26 -2.22 4.44
N TYR A 104 -16.05 -2.38 4.97
CA TYR A 104 -14.84 -2.44 4.16
C TYR A 104 -14.75 -3.72 3.35
N VAL A 105 -15.20 -4.85 3.92
CA VAL A 105 -15.26 -6.11 3.17
C VAL A 105 -16.19 -5.97 1.96
N ALA A 106 -17.35 -5.35 2.13
CA ALA A 106 -18.29 -5.12 1.02
C ALA A 106 -17.64 -4.24 -0.06
N GLN A 107 -16.92 -3.17 0.34
CA GLN A 107 -16.21 -2.29 -0.59
C GLN A 107 -15.08 -3.00 -1.32
N SER A 108 -14.46 -4.01 -0.70
CA SER A 108 -13.33 -4.72 -1.30
C SER A 108 -13.71 -5.53 -2.54
N TYR A 109 -14.99 -5.83 -2.72
CA TYR A 109 -15.48 -6.53 -3.92
C TYR A 109 -15.68 -5.60 -5.12
N VAL A 110 -15.57 -4.28 -4.91
CA VAL A 110 -15.69 -3.31 -5.99
C VAL A 110 -14.34 -3.15 -6.68
N ALA A 111 -14.33 -3.16 -8.02
CA ALA A 111 -13.11 -3.03 -8.79
C ALA A 111 -12.46 -1.65 -8.58
N PRO A 112 -11.12 -1.54 -8.74
CA PRO A 112 -10.43 -0.24 -8.69
C PRO A 112 -10.98 0.74 -9.72
N THR A 113 -10.96 2.03 -9.39
CA THR A 113 -11.47 3.08 -10.27
C THR A 113 -10.39 3.57 -11.25
N SER A 114 -9.21 3.93 -10.74
CA SER A 114 -8.14 4.49 -11.57
C SER A 114 -6.83 3.72 -11.46
N GLY A 115 -6.60 3.02 -10.36
CA GLY A 115 -5.39 2.26 -10.13
C GLY A 115 -5.54 0.78 -10.46
N SER A 116 -4.49 0.01 -10.18
CA SER A 116 -4.44 -1.42 -10.41
C SER A 116 -5.03 -2.23 -9.26
N TYR A 117 -5.09 -1.66 -8.06
CA TYR A 117 -5.51 -2.33 -6.84
C TYR A 117 -6.46 -1.47 -6.03
N ARG A 118 -7.35 -2.12 -5.29
CA ARG A 118 -8.13 -1.46 -4.26
C ARG A 118 -7.49 -1.78 -2.91
N ILE A 119 -7.09 -0.74 -2.19
CA ILE A 119 -6.24 -0.88 -1.00
C ILE A 119 -6.92 -0.24 0.21
N PHE A 120 -6.89 -0.96 1.33
CA PHE A 120 -7.38 -0.50 2.63
C PHE A 120 -6.22 -0.44 3.62
N ILE A 121 -5.99 0.72 4.19
CA ILE A 121 -4.91 0.94 5.15
C ILE A 121 -5.49 1.27 6.53
#